data_31d79a4e64b51f075a07a73be46f5658
#
_entry.id   31d79a4e64b51f075a07a73be46f5658
#
_cell.length_a   1.000
_cell.length_b   1.000
_cell.length_c   1.000
_cell.angle_alpha   90.00
_cell.angle_beta   90.00
_cell.angle_gamma   90.00
#
_symmetry.space_group_name_H-M   'P 1'
#
loop_
_entity.id
_entity.type
_entity.pdbx_description
1 polymer ?
#
loop_
_entity_poly.entity_id
_entity_poly.type
_entity_poly.pdbx_seq_one_letter_code
_entity_poly.pdbx_strand_id
1 'polypeptide(L)'
;MKKKIVVRTFALIFVTILSLFFYSNFIKQKTVTTSSNKIVEENDTYSSNIMKNVSYTSEDLKGNKYTINAKEGEIDLSNSEVIFLKDVTAIIDLVDSEIIEITSDNGKYNINNNDTIFTKNVIIDYLVNKVTGNYLDFSFERNSMIVTKNVIYTNENNILKADVIEIDVETKDTKIYMHKGDKQVNITNK
;
A
#
# COMPACT_ATOMS: atom_id res chain seq x y z
N MET A 1 -33.76 16.15 -48.42
CA MET A 1 -32.51 15.34 -48.33
C MET A 1 -31.43 16.00 -47.49
N LYS A 2 -31.18 17.28 -47.51
CA LYS A 2 -30.06 17.98 -46.79
C LYS A 2 -30.13 17.86 -45.24
N LYS A 3 -31.31 17.89 -44.60
CA LYS A 3 -31.45 17.78 -43.15
C LYS A 3 -30.98 16.40 -42.56
N LYS A 4 -31.20 15.30 -43.29
CA LYS A 4 -30.77 13.97 -42.87
C LYS A 4 -29.24 13.78 -42.92
N ILE A 5 -28.57 14.47 -43.82
CA ILE A 5 -27.11 14.43 -43.98
C ILE A 5 -26.47 15.22 -42.82
N VAL A 6 -26.99 16.40 -42.48
CA VAL A 6 -26.50 17.24 -41.38
C VAL A 6 -26.63 16.52 -40.04
N VAL A 7 -27.75 15.85 -39.79
CA VAL A 7 -27.95 15.06 -38.53
C VAL A 7 -26.93 13.88 -38.44
N ARG A 8 -26.67 13.22 -39.58
CA ARG A 8 -25.69 12.11 -39.61
C ARG A 8 -24.24 12.59 -39.39
N THR A 9 -23.87 13.76 -39.94
CA THR A 9 -22.54 14.33 -39.70
C THR A 9 -22.37 14.80 -38.24
N PHE A 10 -23.39 15.41 -37.66
CA PHE A 10 -23.38 15.76 -36.22
C PHE A 10 -23.29 14.53 -35.31
N ALA A 11 -23.99 13.45 -35.62
CA ALA A 11 -23.92 12.20 -34.84
C ALA A 11 -22.52 11.56 -34.94
N LEU A 12 -21.86 11.58 -36.11
CA LEU A 12 -20.50 11.08 -36.27
C LEU A 12 -19.47 11.91 -35.46
N ILE A 13 -19.60 13.24 -35.48
CA ILE A 13 -18.72 14.14 -34.74
C ILE A 13 -18.90 13.91 -33.22
N PHE A 14 -20.14 13.73 -32.76
CA PHE A 14 -20.43 13.46 -31.36
C PHE A 14 -19.84 12.11 -30.88
N VAL A 15 -19.93 11.06 -31.70
CA VAL A 15 -19.34 9.75 -31.41
C VAL A 15 -17.81 9.83 -31.36
N THR A 16 -17.18 10.59 -32.26
CA THR A 16 -15.71 10.77 -32.23
C THR A 16 -15.24 11.55 -31.02
N ILE A 17 -15.96 12.59 -30.59
CA ILE A 17 -15.66 13.36 -29.39
C ILE A 17 -15.85 12.48 -28.14
N LEU A 18 -16.91 11.68 -28.07
CA LEU A 18 -17.17 10.74 -26.97
C LEU A 18 -16.07 9.66 -26.89
N SER A 19 -15.64 9.13 -28.05
CA SER A 19 -14.55 8.16 -28.13
C SER A 19 -13.22 8.73 -27.65
N LEU A 20 -12.89 9.98 -28.04
CA LEU A 20 -11.67 10.68 -27.58
C LEU A 20 -11.73 10.99 -26.08
N PHE A 21 -12.90 11.33 -25.54
CA PHE A 21 -13.10 11.56 -24.13
C PHE A 21 -12.89 10.27 -23.31
N PHE A 22 -13.47 9.15 -23.75
CA PHE A 22 -13.23 7.85 -23.13
C PHE A 22 -11.78 7.41 -23.26
N TYR A 23 -11.16 7.59 -24.43
CA TYR A 23 -9.75 7.26 -24.66
C TYR A 23 -8.82 8.07 -23.74
N SER A 24 -9.06 9.39 -23.60
CA SER A 24 -8.25 10.24 -22.70
C SER A 24 -8.42 9.91 -21.21
N ASN A 25 -9.61 9.47 -20.80
CA ASN A 25 -9.86 9.04 -19.42
C ASN A 25 -9.29 7.64 -19.13
N PHE A 26 -9.28 6.73 -20.13
CA PHE A 26 -8.68 5.40 -19.96
C PHE A 26 -7.14 5.44 -19.94
N ILE A 27 -6.50 6.40 -20.62
CA ILE A 27 -5.03 6.54 -20.64
C ILE A 27 -4.51 7.27 -19.40
N LYS A 28 -5.34 8.04 -18.68
CA LYS A 28 -4.95 8.69 -17.42
C LYS A 28 -4.86 7.73 -16.23
N GLN A 29 -5.20 6.45 -16.39
CA GLN A 29 -4.91 5.44 -15.40
C GLN A 29 -3.46 4.98 -15.53
N LYS A 30 -2.68 5.25 -14.49
CA LYS A 30 -1.34 4.75 -14.19
C LYS A 30 -0.17 5.42 -14.93
N THR A 31 0.20 6.60 -14.46
CA THR A 31 1.62 6.93 -14.44
C THR A 31 2.13 6.62 -13.03
N VAL A 32 2.48 5.37 -12.78
CA VAL A 32 3.33 5.02 -11.64
C VAL A 32 4.71 5.56 -11.97
N THR A 33 5.06 6.69 -11.41
CA THR A 33 6.43 7.21 -11.50
C THR A 33 7.28 6.40 -10.54
N THR A 34 7.79 5.27 -10.99
CA THR A 34 8.82 4.53 -10.27
C THR A 34 10.12 5.33 -10.38
N SER A 35 10.36 6.19 -9.42
CA SER A 35 11.64 6.89 -9.28
C SER A 35 12.62 5.95 -8.61
N SER A 36 13.27 5.11 -9.42
CA SER A 36 14.39 4.28 -9.00
C SER A 36 15.65 5.15 -8.96
N ASN A 37 15.99 5.70 -7.80
CA ASN A 37 17.31 6.28 -7.58
C ASN A 37 18.33 5.15 -7.45
N LYS A 38 18.91 4.76 -8.59
CA LYS A 38 19.99 3.79 -8.67
C LYS A 38 21.30 4.47 -8.25
N ILE A 39 21.67 4.34 -6.98
CA ILE A 39 23.05 4.55 -6.56
C ILE A 39 23.77 3.21 -6.81
N VAL A 40 24.50 3.14 -7.92
CA VAL A 40 25.37 2.01 -8.24
C VAL A 40 26.70 2.24 -7.54
N GLU A 41 26.95 1.55 -6.43
CA GLU A 41 28.31 1.22 -6.02
C GLU A 41 28.70 -0.10 -6.67
N GLU A 42 29.67 -0.01 -7.57
CA GLU A 42 30.26 -1.11 -8.31
C GLU A 42 31.25 -1.83 -7.40
N ASN A 43 30.94 -3.07 -6.99
CA ASN A 43 31.86 -4.20 -6.87
C ASN A 43 31.10 -5.38 -6.23
N ASP A 44 30.81 -6.38 -7.04
CA ASP A 44 31.08 -7.79 -6.85
C ASP A 44 30.26 -8.63 -7.80
N THR A 45 30.98 -9.44 -8.56
CA THR A 45 30.51 -10.40 -9.55
C THR A 45 29.74 -11.55 -8.88
N TYR A 46 28.49 -11.31 -8.57
CA TYR A 46 27.46 -12.33 -8.40
C TYR A 46 26.21 -11.80 -9.11
N SER A 47 25.62 -12.60 -9.99
CA SER A 47 24.33 -12.25 -10.60
C SER A 47 23.21 -12.34 -9.54
N SER A 48 23.28 -11.50 -8.53
CA SER A 48 22.26 -11.40 -7.52
C SER A 48 21.26 -10.35 -7.98
N ASN A 49 19.98 -10.74 -8.07
CA ASN A 49 18.85 -9.83 -8.24
C ASN A 49 18.63 -8.94 -6.99
N ILE A 50 19.66 -8.77 -6.18
CA ILE A 50 19.61 -8.01 -4.93
C ILE A 50 19.96 -6.55 -5.22
N MET A 51 19.02 -5.68 -4.88
CA MET A 51 19.18 -4.22 -4.89
C MET A 51 19.38 -3.73 -3.46
N LYS A 52 20.20 -2.69 -3.27
CA LYS A 52 20.39 -2.07 -1.95
C LYS A 52 19.72 -0.70 -1.90
N ASN A 53 19.20 -0.33 -0.72
CA ASN A 53 18.59 0.96 -0.45
C ASN A 53 17.49 1.28 -1.46
N VAL A 54 16.52 0.37 -1.57
CA VAL A 54 15.39 0.52 -2.51
C VAL A 54 14.31 1.43 -1.93
N SER A 55 13.66 2.19 -2.82
CA SER A 55 12.54 3.05 -2.49
C SER A 55 11.49 3.00 -3.60
N TYR A 56 10.25 2.74 -3.23
CA TYR A 56 9.08 2.73 -4.12
C TYR A 56 8.05 3.71 -3.59
N THR A 57 7.48 4.53 -4.46
CA THR A 57 6.45 5.50 -4.09
C THR A 57 5.29 5.41 -5.06
N SER A 58 4.09 5.37 -4.52
CA SER A 58 2.82 5.44 -5.25
C SER A 58 2.01 6.63 -4.74
N GLU A 59 1.24 7.25 -5.62
CA GLU A 59 0.33 8.34 -5.28
C GLU A 59 -1.02 8.09 -5.96
N ASP A 60 -2.11 8.27 -5.23
CA ASP A 60 -3.45 8.17 -5.77
C ASP A 60 -3.94 9.53 -6.34
N LEU A 61 -5.13 9.51 -6.95
CA LEU A 61 -5.73 10.72 -7.53
C LEU A 61 -6.13 11.78 -6.51
N LYS A 62 -6.20 11.44 -5.23
CA LYS A 62 -6.50 12.35 -4.12
C LYS A 62 -5.26 13.02 -3.57
N GLY A 63 -4.06 12.57 -3.98
CA GLY A 63 -2.76 13.03 -3.49
C GLY A 63 -2.24 12.26 -2.28
N ASN A 64 -2.90 11.16 -1.88
CA ASN A 64 -2.38 10.27 -0.85
C ASN A 64 -1.16 9.52 -1.37
N LYS A 65 -0.10 9.44 -0.55
CA LYS A 65 1.17 8.81 -0.92
C LYS A 65 1.46 7.60 -0.06
N TYR A 66 1.97 6.58 -0.70
CA TYR A 66 2.54 5.40 -0.06
C TYR A 66 3.99 5.25 -0.50
N THR A 67 4.91 5.33 0.44
CA THR A 67 6.35 5.14 0.18
C THR A 67 6.86 3.97 0.98
N ILE A 68 7.50 3.01 0.32
CA ILE A 68 8.15 1.88 0.97
C ILE A 68 9.66 1.94 0.72
N ASN A 69 10.43 1.90 1.78
CA ASN A 69 11.89 1.88 1.77
C ASN A 69 12.38 0.56 2.37
N ALA A 70 13.46 0.02 1.84
CA ALA A 70 14.10 -1.16 2.41
C ALA A 70 15.62 -1.13 2.18
N LYS A 71 16.39 -1.73 3.10
CA LYS A 71 17.83 -1.84 2.93
C LYS A 71 18.20 -2.76 1.78
N GLU A 72 17.43 -3.84 1.59
CA GLU A 72 17.62 -4.79 0.50
C GLU A 72 16.29 -5.12 -0.16
N GLY A 73 16.30 -5.28 -1.47
CA GLY A 73 15.21 -5.77 -2.28
C GLY A 73 15.69 -6.86 -3.24
N GLU A 74 14.96 -7.96 -3.33
CA GLU A 74 15.25 -9.07 -4.23
C GLU A 74 14.01 -9.35 -5.10
N ILE A 75 14.18 -9.31 -6.42
CA ILE A 75 13.09 -9.62 -7.36
C ILE A 75 12.87 -11.13 -7.36
N ASP A 76 11.62 -11.56 -7.20
CA ASP A 76 11.24 -12.96 -7.34
C ASP A 76 11.40 -13.40 -8.81
N LEU A 77 12.31 -14.35 -9.06
CA LEU A 77 12.58 -14.88 -10.40
C LEU A 77 11.37 -15.61 -11.01
N SER A 78 10.50 -16.14 -10.18
CA SER A 78 9.27 -16.84 -10.62
C SER A 78 8.12 -15.85 -10.90
N ASN A 79 8.19 -14.68 -10.31
CA ASN A 79 7.20 -13.61 -10.46
C ASN A 79 7.85 -12.23 -10.32
N SER A 80 8.26 -11.65 -11.45
CA SER A 80 8.95 -10.35 -11.49
C SER A 80 8.11 -9.16 -10.98
N GLU A 81 6.82 -9.37 -10.70
CA GLU A 81 5.94 -8.36 -10.08
C GLU A 81 6.11 -8.30 -8.56
N VAL A 82 6.80 -9.28 -7.99
CA VAL A 82 7.00 -9.41 -6.55
C VAL A 82 8.45 -9.10 -6.19
N ILE A 83 8.60 -8.27 -5.15
CA ILE A 83 9.91 -7.93 -4.57
C ILE A 83 9.89 -8.32 -3.11
N PHE A 84 10.86 -9.14 -2.70
CA PHE A 84 11.13 -9.44 -1.30
C PHE A 84 12.02 -8.35 -0.73
N LEU A 85 11.61 -7.79 0.41
CA LEU A 85 12.26 -6.66 1.05
C LEU A 85 12.79 -7.06 2.43
N LYS A 86 13.93 -6.45 2.85
CA LYS A 86 14.49 -6.58 4.20
C LYS A 86 14.71 -5.23 4.84
N ASP A 87 14.51 -5.16 6.15
CA ASP A 87 14.59 -3.93 6.96
C ASP A 87 13.72 -2.83 6.35
N VAL A 88 12.42 -3.04 6.46
CA VAL A 88 11.41 -2.27 5.74
C VAL A 88 10.87 -1.14 6.60
N THR A 89 10.72 0.05 6.00
CA THR A 89 9.95 1.18 6.53
C THR A 89 8.99 1.67 5.47
N ALA A 90 7.70 1.69 5.77
CA ALA A 90 6.69 2.27 4.90
C ALA A 90 6.06 3.49 5.55
N ILE A 91 5.80 4.52 4.73
CA ILE A 91 5.16 5.77 5.11
C ILE A 91 3.87 5.91 4.31
N ILE A 92 2.77 6.10 5.00
CA ILE A 92 1.47 6.43 4.40
C ILE A 92 1.18 7.87 4.77
N ASP A 93 1.18 8.73 3.77
CA ASP A 93 0.93 10.16 3.87
C ASP A 93 -0.42 10.46 3.19
N LEU A 94 -1.46 10.62 4.00
CA LEU A 94 -2.81 10.89 3.53
C LEU A 94 -3.09 12.39 3.61
N VAL A 95 -3.77 12.91 2.61
CA VAL A 95 -4.23 14.29 2.62
C VAL A 95 -5.10 14.53 3.87
N ASP A 96 -4.85 15.64 4.57
CA ASP A 96 -5.54 16.06 5.80
C ASP A 96 -5.46 15.06 6.97
N SER A 97 -4.39 14.25 7.03
CA SER A 97 -4.14 13.30 8.12
C SER A 97 -2.68 13.34 8.56
N GLU A 98 -2.42 12.81 9.76
CA GLU A 98 -1.04 12.58 10.20
C GLU A 98 -0.46 11.34 9.52
N ILE A 99 0.86 11.30 9.45
CA ILE A 99 1.60 10.19 8.83
C ILE A 99 1.41 8.91 9.62
N ILE A 100 1.19 7.80 8.90
CA ILE A 100 1.26 6.45 9.45
C ILE A 100 2.61 5.86 9.06
N GLU A 101 3.39 5.43 10.03
CA GLU A 101 4.65 4.73 9.81
C GLU A 101 4.51 3.23 10.11
N ILE A 102 5.03 2.39 9.21
CA ILE A 102 5.05 0.95 9.36
C ILE A 102 6.50 0.49 9.26
N THR A 103 6.96 -0.33 10.23
CA THR A 103 8.27 -0.96 10.16
C THR A 103 8.16 -2.48 10.30
N SER A 104 9.08 -3.23 9.68
CA SER A 104 9.20 -4.68 9.83
C SER A 104 10.55 -5.20 9.39
N ASP A 105 10.90 -6.43 9.81
CA ASP A 105 12.15 -7.07 9.35
C ASP A 105 12.07 -7.45 7.87
N ASN A 106 10.89 -7.91 7.40
CA ASN A 106 10.72 -8.34 6.01
C ASN A 106 9.44 -7.79 5.39
N GLY A 107 9.47 -7.59 4.08
CA GLY A 107 8.34 -7.23 3.24
C GLY A 107 8.22 -8.09 1.99
N LYS A 108 7.00 -8.21 1.48
CA LYS A 108 6.71 -8.73 0.15
C LYS A 108 5.84 -7.71 -0.56
N TYR A 109 6.43 -6.96 -1.48
CA TYR A 109 5.80 -5.87 -2.21
C TYR A 109 5.41 -6.32 -3.61
N ASN A 110 4.20 -6.01 -4.02
CA ASN A 110 3.72 -6.21 -5.39
C ASN A 110 3.68 -4.88 -6.13
N ILE A 111 4.48 -4.76 -7.20
CA ILE A 111 4.64 -3.52 -7.97
C ILE A 111 3.41 -3.13 -8.79
N ASN A 112 2.48 -4.06 -9.06
CA ASN A 112 1.31 -3.78 -9.90
C ASN A 112 0.18 -3.11 -9.15
N ASN A 113 -0.04 -3.49 -7.88
CA ASN A 113 -1.16 -3.01 -7.08
C ASN A 113 -0.73 -2.34 -5.77
N ASN A 114 0.58 -2.27 -5.50
CA ASN A 114 1.20 -1.72 -4.29
C ASN A 114 0.79 -2.47 -2.99
N ASP A 115 0.19 -3.66 -3.10
CA ASP A 115 -0.09 -4.48 -1.93
C ASP A 115 1.23 -4.94 -1.29
N THR A 116 1.29 -4.88 0.03
CA THR A 116 2.49 -5.23 0.76
C THR A 116 2.16 -6.11 1.96
N ILE A 117 2.85 -7.23 2.06
CA ILE A 117 2.83 -8.08 3.25
C ILE A 117 4.08 -7.79 4.05
N PHE A 118 3.90 -7.32 5.29
CA PHE A 118 4.99 -7.13 6.25
C PHE A 118 5.02 -8.31 7.23
N THR A 119 6.22 -8.78 7.54
CA THR A 119 6.38 -9.92 8.45
C THR A 119 7.57 -9.75 9.37
N LYS A 120 7.43 -10.31 10.57
CA LYS A 120 8.36 -10.24 11.69
C LYS A 120 8.54 -8.82 12.23
N ASN A 121 8.33 -8.66 13.51
CA ASN A 121 8.50 -7.41 14.22
C ASN A 121 7.77 -6.24 13.56
N VAL A 122 6.51 -6.48 13.16
CA VAL A 122 5.69 -5.43 12.55
C VAL A 122 5.29 -4.43 13.61
N ILE A 123 5.54 -3.15 13.32
CA ILE A 123 5.13 -2.02 14.15
C ILE A 123 4.41 -1.01 13.25
N ILE A 124 3.26 -0.55 13.69
CA ILE A 124 2.50 0.55 13.08
C ILE A 124 2.40 1.65 14.11
N ASP A 125 2.91 2.82 13.78
CA ASP A 125 2.85 4.02 14.61
C ASP A 125 1.93 5.07 13.94
N TYR A 126 0.95 5.56 14.70
CA TYR A 126 0.06 6.64 14.30
C TYR A 126 -0.28 7.52 15.49
N LEU A 127 0.22 8.75 15.53
CA LEU A 127 0.08 9.65 16.68
C LEU A 127 0.56 8.96 17.98
N VAL A 128 -0.32 8.86 18.96
CA VAL A 128 -0.08 8.20 20.24
C VAL A 128 -0.42 6.70 20.24
N ASN A 129 -0.89 6.20 19.09
CA ASN A 129 -1.33 4.82 18.93
C ASN A 129 -0.23 3.98 18.30
N LYS A 130 -0.01 2.80 18.86
CA LYS A 130 0.95 1.80 18.36
C LYS A 130 0.27 0.45 18.24
N VAL A 131 0.39 -0.17 17.08
CA VAL A 131 0.01 -1.56 16.86
C VAL A 131 1.26 -2.39 16.58
N THR A 132 1.42 -3.50 17.25
CA THR A 132 2.48 -4.47 16.97
C THR A 132 1.90 -5.82 16.62
N GLY A 133 2.62 -6.58 15.79
CA GLY A 133 2.22 -7.92 15.38
C GLY A 133 3.35 -8.62 14.62
N ASN A 134 3.12 -9.83 14.15
CA ASN A 134 4.12 -10.54 13.34
C ASN A 134 3.74 -10.67 11.86
N TYR A 135 2.55 -10.19 11.50
CA TYR A 135 2.05 -10.20 10.12
C TYR A 135 1.08 -9.05 9.90
N LEU A 136 1.29 -8.31 8.83
CA LEU A 136 0.40 -7.25 8.34
C LEU A 136 0.19 -7.45 6.85
N ASP A 137 -1.07 -7.54 6.44
CA ASP A 137 -1.51 -7.42 5.05
C ASP A 137 -1.99 -5.99 4.83
N PHE A 138 -1.30 -5.25 3.99
CA PHE A 138 -1.64 -3.88 3.60
C PHE A 138 -2.01 -3.82 2.14
N SER A 139 -3.14 -3.22 1.83
CA SER A 139 -3.56 -2.92 0.47
C SER A 139 -3.84 -1.43 0.30
N PHE A 140 -3.06 -0.79 -0.58
CA PHE A 140 -3.24 0.62 -0.89
C PHE A 140 -4.55 0.89 -1.64
N GLU A 141 -4.92 0.01 -2.58
CA GLU A 141 -6.14 0.15 -3.38
C GLU A 141 -7.42 -0.01 -2.53
N ARG A 142 -7.39 -0.91 -1.53
CA ARG A 142 -8.53 -1.16 -0.63
C ARG A 142 -8.50 -0.29 0.62
N ASN A 143 -7.49 0.55 0.83
CA ASN A 143 -7.27 1.32 2.05
C ASN A 143 -7.33 0.44 3.32
N SER A 144 -6.79 -0.77 3.26
CA SER A 144 -6.98 -1.79 4.29
C SER A 144 -5.67 -2.26 4.88
N MET A 145 -5.63 -2.34 6.22
CA MET A 145 -4.58 -2.98 7.00
C MET A 145 -5.19 -4.10 7.85
N ILE A 146 -4.62 -5.32 7.77
CA ILE A 146 -5.02 -6.44 8.61
C ILE A 146 -3.80 -6.97 9.35
N VAL A 147 -3.74 -6.71 10.66
CA VAL A 147 -2.64 -7.15 11.53
C VAL A 147 -3.05 -8.43 12.23
N THR A 148 -2.16 -9.42 12.21
CA THR A 148 -2.37 -10.72 12.85
C THR A 148 -1.10 -11.24 13.51
N LYS A 149 -1.24 -12.30 14.28
CA LYS A 149 -0.16 -13.01 14.99
C LYS A 149 0.49 -12.17 16.09
N ASN A 150 0.03 -12.40 17.32
CA ASN A 150 0.49 -11.72 18.53
C ASN A 150 0.23 -10.22 18.50
N VAL A 151 -1.01 -9.84 18.20
CA VAL A 151 -1.37 -8.44 18.03
C VAL A 151 -1.51 -7.76 19.39
N ILE A 152 -0.82 -6.62 19.52
CA ILE A 152 -0.91 -5.74 20.69
C ILE A 152 -1.18 -4.33 20.19
N TYR A 153 -2.28 -3.74 20.62
CA TYR A 153 -2.55 -2.32 20.46
C TYR A 153 -2.23 -1.59 21.76
N THR A 154 -1.55 -0.47 21.66
CA THR A 154 -1.17 0.37 22.78
C THR A 154 -1.52 1.83 22.47
N ASN A 155 -2.17 2.50 23.39
CA ASN A 155 -2.35 3.95 23.41
C ASN A 155 -1.87 4.54 24.73
N GLU A 156 -2.19 5.81 25.00
CA GLU A 156 -1.77 6.50 26.23
C GLU A 156 -2.20 5.75 27.50
N ASN A 157 -3.41 5.19 27.52
CA ASN A 157 -4.06 4.68 28.74
C ASN A 157 -4.16 3.15 28.78
N ASN A 158 -4.15 2.47 27.65
CA ASN A 158 -4.52 1.06 27.55
C ASN A 158 -3.54 0.25 26.73
N ILE A 159 -3.43 -1.01 27.09
CA ILE A 159 -2.82 -2.09 26.31
C ILE A 159 -3.90 -3.12 26.01
N LEU A 160 -4.03 -3.50 24.74
CA LEU A 160 -5.07 -4.39 24.27
C LEU A 160 -4.44 -5.51 23.46
N LYS A 161 -4.77 -6.77 23.80
CA LYS A 161 -4.29 -7.96 23.08
C LYS A 161 -5.43 -8.58 22.31
N ALA A 162 -5.18 -8.90 21.04
CA ALA A 162 -6.15 -9.48 20.12
C ALA A 162 -5.48 -10.51 19.18
N ASP A 163 -6.30 -11.28 18.46
CA ASP A 163 -5.81 -12.13 17.38
C ASP A 163 -5.72 -11.34 16.07
N VAL A 164 -6.64 -10.38 15.86
CA VAL A 164 -6.74 -9.57 14.66
C VAL A 164 -7.08 -8.12 14.98
N ILE A 165 -6.44 -7.20 14.27
CA ILE A 165 -6.85 -5.81 14.14
C ILE A 165 -6.99 -5.52 12.65
N GLU A 166 -8.18 -5.07 12.23
CA GLU A 166 -8.47 -4.54 10.90
C GLU A 166 -8.62 -3.02 10.99
N ILE A 167 -7.92 -2.30 10.13
CA ILE A 167 -7.94 -0.83 10.09
C ILE A 167 -8.27 -0.40 8.67
N ASP A 168 -9.30 0.42 8.53
CA ASP A 168 -9.51 1.21 7.32
C ASP A 168 -8.60 2.43 7.39
N VAL A 169 -7.69 2.57 6.43
CA VAL A 169 -6.65 3.59 6.45
C VAL A 169 -7.22 4.99 6.18
N GLU A 170 -8.27 5.09 5.38
CA GLU A 170 -8.92 6.36 5.03
C GLU A 170 -9.82 6.88 6.17
N THR A 171 -10.71 6.03 6.67
CA THR A 171 -11.69 6.40 7.71
C THR A 171 -11.15 6.29 9.12
N LYS A 172 -10.05 5.54 9.33
CA LYS A 172 -9.46 5.15 10.62
C LYS A 172 -10.35 4.22 11.44
N ASP A 173 -11.42 3.70 10.86
CA ASP A 173 -12.25 2.71 11.51
C ASP A 173 -11.44 1.46 11.84
N THR A 174 -11.57 1.01 13.07
CA THR A 174 -10.77 -0.11 13.59
C THR A 174 -11.68 -1.19 14.16
N LYS A 175 -11.50 -2.44 13.71
CA LYS A 175 -12.14 -3.63 14.27
C LYS A 175 -11.11 -4.49 14.96
N ILE A 176 -11.40 -4.90 16.19
CA ILE A 176 -10.49 -5.68 17.03
C ILE A 176 -11.23 -6.92 17.52
N TYR A 177 -10.70 -8.11 17.24
CA TYR A 177 -11.38 -9.34 17.60
C TYR A 177 -10.43 -10.53 17.82
N MET A 178 -11.01 -11.60 18.40
CA MET A 178 -10.39 -12.90 18.58
C MET A 178 -10.95 -13.89 17.56
N HIS A 179 -10.13 -14.82 17.07
CA HIS A 179 -10.58 -15.84 16.08
C HIS A 179 -11.64 -16.79 16.65
N LYS A 180 -11.61 -17.07 17.97
CA LYS A 180 -12.59 -17.92 18.64
C LYS A 180 -13.55 -17.06 19.44
N GLY A 181 -14.85 -17.23 19.21
CA GLY A 181 -15.91 -16.44 19.85
C GLY A 181 -16.01 -16.62 21.38
N ASP A 182 -15.36 -17.63 21.95
CA ASP A 182 -15.23 -17.86 23.41
C ASP A 182 -14.09 -17.10 24.06
N LYS A 183 -13.17 -16.53 23.29
CA LYS A 183 -12.08 -15.68 23.77
C LYS A 183 -12.49 -14.21 23.69
N GLN A 184 -12.21 -13.47 24.74
CA GLN A 184 -12.41 -12.03 24.81
C GLN A 184 -11.11 -11.28 24.54
N VAL A 185 -11.23 -10.10 23.93
CA VAL A 185 -10.13 -9.14 23.83
C VAL A 185 -9.72 -8.71 25.23
N ASN A 186 -8.43 -8.81 25.54
CA ASN A 186 -7.91 -8.47 26.86
C ASN A 186 -7.47 -7.01 26.87
N ILE A 187 -8.06 -6.21 27.77
CA ILE A 187 -7.75 -4.80 27.96
C ILE A 187 -7.11 -4.64 29.34
N THR A 188 -5.93 -4.01 29.39
CA THR A 188 -5.21 -3.69 30.62
C THR A 188 -4.89 -2.20 30.63
N ASN A 189 -5.18 -1.52 31.74
CA ASN A 189 -4.76 -0.14 31.96
C ASN A 189 -3.23 -0.11 32.19
N LYS A 190 -2.61 0.92 31.72
CA LYS A 190 -1.18 1.22 31.99
C LYS A 190 -0.98 1.74 33.40
#